data_b26776d90d7c000ae81a97050ba7036a
#
_entry.id   b26776d90d7c000ae81a97050ba7036a
#
_cell.length_a   1.000
_cell.length_b   1.000
_cell.length_c   1.000
_cell.angle_alpha   90.00
_cell.angle_beta   90.00
_cell.angle_gamma   90.00
#
_symmetry.space_group_name_H-M   'P 1'
#
loop_
_entity.id
_entity.type
_entity.pdbx_description
1 polymer ?
#
loop_
_entity_poly.entity_id
_entity_poly.type
_entity_poly.pdbx_seq_one_letter_code
_entity_poly.pdbx_strand_id
1 'polypeptide(L)'
;MFNNILIIGCGLIGSSILRGSISKKISKNIYVLEKSKKNVSIIKKIDKKIKFLKNINHKVSNMDLIILSTHMSEYYGIFKKLQRHLSSKNLITDTGSTKRNIENLIHKNQKLKKIFVPSHPIAGSEVSGPEFGNKNLFKDKWCIILKSKNISKKNLKKIE
;
A
#
# COMPACT_ATOMS: atom_id res chain seq x y z
N MET A 1 1.71 8.06 13.90
CA MET A 1 2.88 8.03 13.01
C MET A 1 3.42 6.59 12.96
N PHE A 2 3.67 6.07 11.75
CA PHE A 2 4.27 4.75 11.55
C PHE A 2 5.81 4.82 11.65
N ASN A 3 6.47 3.73 12.03
CA ASN A 3 7.93 3.66 11.89
C ASN A 3 8.32 3.29 10.45
N ASN A 4 7.69 2.27 9.88
CA ASN A 4 8.02 1.76 8.55
C ASN A 4 6.75 1.56 7.71
N ILE A 5 6.71 2.19 6.54
CA ILE A 5 5.66 1.97 5.53
C ILE A 5 6.29 1.31 4.30
N LEU A 6 5.59 0.33 3.72
CA LEU A 6 5.93 -0.26 2.44
C LEU A 6 4.83 0.03 1.41
N ILE A 7 5.18 0.64 0.29
CA ILE A 7 4.30 0.84 -0.86
C ILE A 7 4.72 -0.18 -1.94
N ILE A 8 3.79 -1.05 -2.34
CA ILE A 8 3.98 -2.05 -3.39
C ILE A 8 3.24 -1.58 -4.64
N GLY A 9 4.00 -1.30 -5.71
CA GLY A 9 3.52 -0.61 -6.90
C GLY A 9 3.51 0.90 -6.72
N CYS A 10 4.22 1.60 -7.58
CA CYS A 10 4.39 3.04 -7.45
C CYS A 10 4.16 3.76 -8.80
N GLY A 11 3.01 3.44 -9.42
CA GLY A 11 2.44 4.19 -10.54
C GLY A 11 1.87 5.53 -10.08
N LEU A 12 0.85 6.06 -10.75
CA LEU A 12 0.19 7.32 -10.38
C LEU A 12 -0.27 7.32 -8.92
N ILE A 13 -1.09 6.34 -8.52
CA ILE A 13 -1.69 6.29 -7.18
C ILE A 13 -0.61 6.06 -6.11
N GLY A 14 0.25 5.05 -6.27
CA GLY A 14 1.29 4.73 -5.29
C GLY A 14 2.31 5.86 -5.11
N SER A 15 2.70 6.55 -6.19
CA SER A 15 3.61 7.70 -6.09
C SER A 15 2.94 8.94 -5.49
N SER A 16 1.63 9.09 -5.64
CA SER A 16 0.86 10.13 -4.97
C SER A 16 0.78 9.88 -3.47
N ILE A 17 0.52 8.62 -3.06
CA ILE A 17 0.59 8.20 -1.66
C ILE A 17 1.99 8.45 -1.09
N LEU A 18 3.04 8.07 -1.83
CA LEU A 18 4.43 8.29 -1.45
C LEU A 18 4.69 9.79 -1.18
N ARG A 19 4.35 10.65 -2.13
CA ARG A 19 4.54 12.12 -2.02
C ARG A 19 3.75 12.71 -0.86
N GLY A 20 2.49 12.29 -0.68
CA GLY A 20 1.65 12.66 0.45
C GLY A 20 2.24 12.22 1.78
N SER A 21 2.75 10.98 1.85
CA SER A 21 3.39 10.40 3.03
C SER A 21 4.64 11.16 3.45
N ILE A 22 5.48 11.57 2.49
CA ILE A 22 6.67 12.38 2.72
C ILE A 22 6.26 13.78 3.22
N SER A 23 5.36 14.44 2.51
CA SER A 23 4.91 15.80 2.81
C SER A 23 4.29 15.92 4.21
N LYS A 24 3.49 14.95 4.60
CA LYS A 24 2.81 14.91 5.91
C LYS A 24 3.61 14.19 7.01
N LYS A 25 4.81 13.70 6.70
CA LYS A 25 5.70 12.99 7.65
C LYS A 25 4.98 11.86 8.39
N ILE A 26 4.14 11.07 7.70
CA ILE A 26 3.33 10.02 8.34
C ILE A 26 4.13 8.80 8.77
N SER A 27 5.39 8.67 8.30
CA SER A 27 6.30 7.58 8.66
C SER A 27 7.74 8.05 8.81
N LYS A 28 8.51 7.37 9.66
CA LYS A 28 9.96 7.60 9.79
C LYS A 28 10.72 7.07 8.58
N ASN A 29 10.33 5.89 8.07
CA ASN A 29 10.95 5.24 6.91
C ASN A 29 9.89 4.84 5.91
N ILE A 30 10.15 5.13 4.64
CA ILE A 30 9.29 4.71 3.54
C ILE A 30 10.07 3.77 2.64
N TYR A 31 9.50 2.59 2.42
CA TYR A 31 10.00 1.57 1.53
C TYR A 31 9.10 1.49 0.30
N VAL A 32 9.71 1.27 -0.85
CA VAL A 32 9.00 1.08 -2.12
C VAL A 32 9.45 -0.23 -2.74
N LEU A 33 8.49 -1.01 -3.23
CA LEU A 33 8.73 -2.16 -4.10
C LEU A 33 8.09 -1.86 -5.44
N GLU A 34 8.93 -1.62 -6.46
CA GLU A 34 8.52 -1.30 -7.82
C GLU A 34 9.34 -2.16 -8.80
N LYS A 35 8.67 -2.78 -9.78
CA LYS A 35 9.30 -3.68 -10.75
C LYS A 35 9.93 -2.95 -11.92
N SER A 36 9.31 -1.85 -12.33
CA SER A 36 9.77 -1.06 -13.49
C SER A 36 11.03 -0.28 -13.14
N LYS A 37 12.13 -0.56 -13.83
CA LYS A 37 13.38 0.19 -13.69
C LYS A 37 13.19 1.68 -14.03
N LYS A 38 12.36 2.00 -15.03
CA LYS A 38 11.99 3.38 -15.39
C LYS A 38 11.34 4.07 -14.20
N ASN A 39 10.31 3.46 -13.60
CA ASN A 39 9.60 4.02 -12.45
C ASN A 39 10.53 4.20 -11.24
N VAL A 40 11.37 3.21 -10.95
CA VAL A 40 12.38 3.31 -9.87
C VAL A 40 13.28 4.52 -10.06
N SER A 41 13.74 4.78 -11.29
CA SER A 41 14.58 5.94 -11.61
C SER A 41 13.89 7.27 -11.31
N ILE A 42 12.59 7.37 -11.64
CA ILE A 42 11.77 8.56 -11.37
C ILE A 42 11.55 8.72 -9.86
N ILE A 43 11.19 7.63 -9.17
CA ILE A 43 10.89 7.65 -7.73
C ILE A 43 12.11 8.06 -6.92
N LYS A 44 13.31 7.63 -7.30
CA LYS A 44 14.57 8.03 -6.63
C LYS A 44 14.79 9.53 -6.61
N LYS A 45 14.25 10.27 -7.60
CA LYS A 45 14.35 11.74 -7.68
C LYS A 45 13.36 12.45 -6.75
N ILE A 46 12.36 11.76 -6.20
CA ILE A 46 11.35 12.36 -5.32
C ILE A 46 11.97 12.68 -3.94
N ASP A 47 12.66 11.72 -3.35
CA ASP A 47 13.37 11.89 -2.07
C ASP A 47 14.48 10.83 -1.95
N LYS A 48 15.69 11.28 -1.61
CA LYS A 48 16.87 10.41 -1.44
C LYS A 48 16.73 9.45 -0.25
N LYS A 49 15.82 9.69 0.68
CA LYS A 49 15.56 8.85 1.87
C LYS A 49 14.67 7.63 1.58
N ILE A 50 14.08 7.55 0.38
CA ILE A 50 13.27 6.39 -0.01
C ILE A 50 14.13 5.15 -0.09
N LYS A 51 13.69 4.08 0.59
CA LYS A 51 14.35 2.79 0.60
C LYS A 51 13.66 1.84 -0.39
N PHE A 52 14.43 1.12 -1.19
CA PHE A 52 13.89 0.21 -2.18
C PHE A 52 14.03 -1.24 -1.75
N LEU A 53 12.95 -2.02 -1.85
CA LEU A 53 13.00 -3.47 -1.77
C LEU A 53 13.04 -4.05 -3.19
N LYS A 54 13.94 -5.02 -3.42
CA LYS A 54 14.01 -5.73 -4.71
C LYS A 54 12.90 -6.78 -4.84
N ASN A 55 12.48 -7.37 -3.72
CA ASN A 55 11.44 -8.39 -3.67
C ASN A 55 10.76 -8.41 -2.29
N ILE A 56 9.68 -9.16 -2.17
CA ILE A 56 9.03 -9.45 -0.89
C ILE A 56 9.87 -10.49 -0.16
N ASN A 57 10.40 -10.15 1.02
CA ASN A 57 11.25 -10.97 1.84
C ASN A 57 10.99 -10.72 3.35
N HIS A 58 11.84 -11.26 4.23
CA HIS A 58 11.70 -11.15 5.69
C HIS A 58 11.58 -9.71 6.21
N LYS A 59 12.10 -8.69 5.50
CA LYS A 59 11.96 -7.28 5.91
C LYS A 59 10.52 -6.81 5.97
N VAL A 60 9.59 -7.52 5.31
CA VAL A 60 8.15 -7.23 5.36
C VAL A 60 7.60 -7.34 6.78
N SER A 61 8.13 -8.26 7.61
CA SER A 61 7.69 -8.42 9.01
C SER A 61 7.91 -7.16 9.87
N ASN A 62 8.83 -6.28 9.46
CA ASN A 62 9.17 -5.04 10.16
C ASN A 62 8.36 -3.83 9.66
N MET A 63 7.42 -4.02 8.73
CA MET A 63 6.57 -2.96 8.22
C MET A 63 5.33 -2.79 9.09
N ASP A 64 5.07 -1.57 9.55
CA ASP A 64 3.85 -1.27 10.30
C ASP A 64 2.64 -1.20 9.36
N LEU A 65 2.84 -0.61 8.17
CA LEU A 65 1.80 -0.48 7.15
C LEU A 65 2.34 -0.92 5.78
N ILE A 66 1.56 -1.75 5.08
CA ILE A 66 1.82 -2.18 3.71
C ILE A 66 0.65 -1.70 2.85
N ILE A 67 0.95 -0.95 1.79
CA ILE A 67 -0.04 -0.40 0.87
C ILE A 67 0.14 -1.06 -0.49
N LEU A 68 -0.90 -1.76 -0.97
CA LEU A 68 -0.91 -2.37 -2.29
C LEU A 68 -1.49 -1.38 -3.30
N SER A 69 -0.68 -0.96 -4.27
CA SER A 69 -1.06 -0.02 -5.33
C SER A 69 -0.59 -0.48 -6.70
N THR A 70 -0.70 -1.80 -6.95
CA THR A 70 -0.44 -2.44 -8.25
C THR A 70 -1.75 -2.72 -8.98
N HIS A 71 -1.67 -3.27 -10.17
CA HIS A 71 -2.85 -3.83 -10.83
C HIS A 71 -3.45 -4.98 -10.02
N MET A 72 -4.78 -5.09 -10.04
CA MET A 72 -5.53 -6.11 -9.28
C MET A 72 -5.13 -7.55 -9.65
N SER A 73 -4.74 -7.79 -10.90
CA SER A 73 -4.25 -9.09 -11.38
C SER A 73 -2.99 -9.58 -10.65
N GLU A 74 -2.20 -8.66 -10.07
CA GLU A 74 -0.98 -9.02 -9.33
C GLU A 74 -1.23 -9.39 -7.86
N TYR A 75 -2.40 -9.03 -7.31
CA TYR A 75 -2.68 -9.16 -5.89
C TYR A 75 -2.52 -10.59 -5.37
N TYR A 76 -3.02 -11.58 -6.11
CA TYR A 76 -2.88 -12.98 -5.71
C TYR A 76 -1.42 -13.37 -5.50
N GLY A 77 -0.56 -13.07 -6.48
CA GLY A 77 0.87 -13.38 -6.40
C GLY A 77 1.59 -12.62 -5.27
N ILE A 78 1.19 -11.37 -5.04
CA ILE A 78 1.73 -10.54 -3.96
C ILE A 78 1.31 -11.12 -2.60
N PHE A 79 0.03 -11.41 -2.38
CA PHE A 79 -0.46 -11.98 -1.12
C PHE A 79 0.17 -13.34 -0.82
N LYS A 80 0.32 -14.23 -1.82
CA LYS A 80 0.99 -15.53 -1.67
C LYS A 80 2.43 -15.38 -1.16
N LYS A 81 3.13 -14.33 -1.58
CA LYS A 81 4.49 -14.03 -1.09
C LYS A 81 4.46 -13.36 0.29
N LEU A 82 3.59 -12.36 0.48
CA LEU A 82 3.48 -11.61 1.72
C LEU A 82 3.15 -12.51 2.91
N GLN A 83 2.18 -13.42 2.78
CA GLN A 83 1.70 -14.25 3.89
C GLN A 83 2.80 -15.06 4.59
N ARG A 84 3.91 -15.36 3.89
CA ARG A 84 5.07 -16.07 4.45
C ARG A 84 5.87 -15.23 5.44
N HIS A 85 5.74 -13.90 5.37
CA HIS A 85 6.53 -12.94 6.15
C HIS A 85 5.67 -12.05 7.06
N LEU A 86 4.34 -12.11 6.96
CA LEU A 86 3.45 -11.29 7.76
C LEU A 86 3.43 -11.73 9.22
N SER A 87 3.34 -10.77 10.11
CA SER A 87 3.06 -10.92 11.54
C SER A 87 1.74 -10.26 11.90
N SER A 88 1.25 -10.47 13.12
CA SER A 88 0.04 -9.78 13.64
C SER A 88 0.23 -8.26 13.84
N LYS A 89 1.47 -7.77 13.79
CA LYS A 89 1.81 -6.35 13.93
C LYS A 89 1.65 -5.57 12.62
N ASN A 90 1.69 -6.28 11.47
CA ASN A 90 1.52 -5.63 10.18
C ASN A 90 0.07 -5.19 9.99
N LEU A 91 -0.12 -4.05 9.34
CA LEU A 91 -1.39 -3.59 8.80
C LEU A 91 -1.25 -3.53 7.28
N ILE A 92 -2.25 -4.02 6.56
CA ILE A 92 -2.26 -3.98 5.09
C ILE A 92 -3.49 -3.22 4.64
N THR A 93 -3.32 -2.39 3.62
CA THR A 93 -4.41 -1.76 2.88
C THR A 93 -4.13 -1.79 1.39
N ASP A 94 -5.09 -1.46 0.58
CA ASP A 94 -4.95 -1.43 -0.88
C ASP A 94 -5.70 -0.25 -1.50
N THR A 95 -5.46 -0.01 -2.77
CA THR A 95 -6.11 1.06 -3.54
C THR A 95 -7.00 0.54 -4.67
N GLY A 96 -7.19 -0.77 -4.76
CA GLY A 96 -7.91 -1.42 -5.85
C GLY A 96 -9.40 -1.07 -5.89
N SER A 97 -9.96 -0.88 -7.09
CA SER A 97 -11.37 -0.53 -7.29
C SER A 97 -12.33 -1.69 -7.07
N THR A 98 -11.89 -2.94 -7.29
CA THR A 98 -12.70 -4.14 -7.08
C THR A 98 -12.14 -5.00 -5.96
N LYS A 99 -13.00 -5.67 -5.18
CA LYS A 99 -12.59 -6.44 -4.00
C LYS A 99 -12.88 -7.93 -4.09
N ARG A 100 -13.70 -8.36 -5.05
CA ARG A 100 -14.16 -9.76 -5.15
C ARG A 100 -13.02 -10.79 -5.15
N ASN A 101 -11.97 -10.54 -5.93
CA ASN A 101 -10.82 -11.47 -6.02
C ASN A 101 -9.99 -11.51 -4.74
N ILE A 102 -9.97 -10.41 -3.98
CA ILE A 102 -9.23 -10.31 -2.72
C ILE A 102 -10.01 -10.96 -1.59
N GLU A 103 -11.32 -10.83 -1.56
CA GLU A 103 -12.18 -11.41 -0.52
C GLU A 103 -11.94 -12.91 -0.40
N ASN A 104 -11.91 -13.64 -1.51
CA ASN A 104 -11.65 -15.09 -1.52
C ASN A 104 -10.30 -15.46 -0.91
N LEU A 105 -9.26 -14.64 -1.11
CA LEU A 105 -7.95 -14.84 -0.50
C LEU A 105 -7.95 -14.56 1.00
N ILE A 106 -8.63 -13.51 1.42
CA ILE A 106 -8.75 -13.11 2.81
C ILE A 106 -9.58 -14.14 3.58
N HIS A 107 -10.71 -14.61 3.00
CA HIS A 107 -11.57 -15.59 3.64
C HIS A 107 -10.88 -16.91 3.96
N LYS A 108 -9.87 -17.29 3.18
CA LYS A 108 -9.07 -18.51 3.40
C LYS A 108 -7.92 -18.32 4.40
N ASN A 109 -7.64 -17.09 4.85
CA ASN A 109 -6.49 -16.81 5.71
C ASN A 109 -6.87 -15.99 6.95
N GLN A 110 -6.94 -16.66 8.10
CA GLN A 110 -7.34 -16.03 9.37
C GLN A 110 -6.44 -14.87 9.81
N LYS A 111 -5.15 -14.90 9.47
CA LYS A 111 -4.23 -13.79 9.77
C LYS A 111 -4.59 -12.58 8.92
N LEU A 112 -4.79 -12.74 7.61
CA LEU A 112 -5.15 -11.65 6.71
C LEU A 112 -6.47 -10.98 7.12
N LYS A 113 -7.47 -11.75 7.57
CA LYS A 113 -8.74 -11.20 8.06
C LYS A 113 -8.57 -10.15 9.16
N LYS A 114 -7.54 -10.28 10.00
CA LYS A 114 -7.30 -9.40 11.15
C LYS A 114 -6.45 -8.17 10.83
N ILE A 115 -5.65 -8.23 9.76
CA ILE A 115 -4.64 -7.21 9.45
C ILE A 115 -4.88 -6.49 8.11
N PHE A 116 -5.79 -6.96 7.27
CA PHE A 116 -6.09 -6.33 5.99
C PHE A 116 -7.35 -5.48 6.08
N VAL A 117 -7.20 -4.19 5.80
CA VAL A 117 -8.27 -3.19 5.72
C VAL A 117 -8.41 -2.80 4.24
N PRO A 118 -9.37 -3.38 3.50
CA PRO A 118 -9.58 -3.01 2.11
C PRO A 118 -9.99 -1.56 1.99
N SER A 119 -9.34 -0.82 1.11
CA SER A 119 -9.72 0.58 0.82
C SER A 119 -9.69 0.87 -0.67
N HIS A 120 -10.41 1.91 -1.07
CA HIS A 120 -10.45 2.40 -2.44
C HIS A 120 -10.57 3.92 -2.45
N PRO A 121 -9.46 4.64 -2.69
CA PRO A 121 -9.53 6.08 -2.90
C PRO A 121 -10.23 6.38 -4.23
N ILE A 122 -11.26 7.23 -4.20
CA ILE A 122 -11.97 7.70 -5.38
C ILE A 122 -11.18 8.86 -5.97
N ALA A 123 -10.01 8.53 -6.50
CA ALA A 123 -9.09 9.49 -7.10
C ALA A 123 -8.26 8.80 -8.19
N GLY A 124 -7.87 9.54 -9.19
CA GLY A 124 -7.10 9.06 -10.32
C GLY A 124 -7.16 10.06 -11.47
N SER A 125 -6.54 9.70 -12.56
CA SER A 125 -6.63 10.39 -13.84
C SER A 125 -6.34 9.40 -14.97
N GLU A 126 -6.52 9.82 -16.20
CA GLU A 126 -6.27 9.00 -17.39
C GLU A 126 -4.78 8.74 -17.66
N VAL A 127 -3.88 9.47 -16.96
CA VAL A 127 -2.44 9.28 -17.09
C VAL A 127 -1.94 8.21 -16.13
N SER A 128 -0.83 7.57 -16.49
CA SER A 128 -0.19 6.54 -15.69
C SER A 128 1.31 6.83 -15.49
N GLY A 129 1.86 6.36 -14.39
CA GLY A 129 3.28 6.50 -14.07
C GLY A 129 3.55 7.41 -12.86
N PRO A 130 4.74 7.23 -12.23
CA PRO A 130 5.12 8.00 -11.05
C PRO A 130 5.43 9.47 -11.33
N GLU A 131 5.72 9.84 -12.59
CA GLU A 131 5.92 11.22 -13.03
C GLU A 131 4.70 12.10 -12.82
N PHE A 132 3.51 11.53 -12.93
CA PHE A 132 2.23 12.22 -12.74
C PHE A 132 1.73 12.20 -11.28
N GLY A 133 2.48 11.56 -10.38
CA GLY A 133 2.11 11.52 -8.97
C GLY A 133 2.03 12.92 -8.35
N ASN A 134 0.97 13.14 -7.55
CA ASN A 134 0.69 14.42 -6.91
C ASN A 134 0.35 14.22 -5.44
N LYS A 135 1.04 14.95 -4.53
CA LYS A 135 0.80 14.90 -3.09
C LYS A 135 -0.63 15.29 -2.69
N ASN A 136 -1.32 16.04 -3.52
CA ASN A 136 -2.67 16.53 -3.30
C ASN A 136 -3.74 15.69 -4.05
N LEU A 137 -3.37 14.57 -4.70
CA LEU A 137 -4.31 13.76 -5.50
C LEU A 137 -5.55 13.34 -4.70
N PHE A 138 -5.40 13.12 -3.41
CA PHE A 138 -6.48 12.65 -2.53
C PHE A 138 -7.14 13.77 -1.71
N LYS A 139 -6.71 15.03 -1.90
CA LYS A 139 -7.30 16.16 -1.20
C LYS A 139 -8.76 16.31 -1.65
N ASP A 140 -9.67 16.42 -0.67
CA ASP A 140 -11.11 16.55 -0.88
C ASP A 140 -11.73 15.42 -1.73
N LYS A 141 -11.12 14.22 -1.67
CA LYS A 141 -11.60 13.00 -2.33
C LYS A 141 -12.05 11.96 -1.31
N TRP A 142 -13.08 11.21 -1.69
CA TRP A 142 -13.57 10.10 -0.88
C TRP A 142 -12.58 8.93 -0.89
N CYS A 143 -12.50 8.23 0.23
CA CYS A 143 -11.87 6.92 0.32
C CYS A 143 -12.88 5.94 0.91
N ILE A 144 -13.27 4.94 0.13
CA ILE A 144 -14.15 3.88 0.60
C ILE A 144 -13.32 2.88 1.39
N ILE A 145 -13.70 2.63 2.65
CA ILE A 145 -13.07 1.62 3.50
C ILE A 145 -14.09 0.53 3.80
N LEU A 146 -13.76 -0.71 3.44
CA LEU A 146 -14.62 -1.85 3.73
C LEU A 146 -14.36 -2.37 5.15
N LYS A 147 -15.33 -2.16 6.02
CA LYS A 147 -15.27 -2.64 7.40
C LYS A 147 -15.58 -4.14 7.47
N SER A 148 -14.71 -4.89 8.13
CA SER A 148 -14.92 -6.32 8.44
C SER A 148 -15.00 -6.50 9.94
N LYS A 149 -15.86 -7.42 10.40
CA LYS A 149 -15.99 -7.80 11.82
C LYS A 149 -14.69 -8.30 12.44
N ASN A 150 -13.76 -8.78 11.60
CA ASN A 150 -12.47 -9.32 12.05
C ASN A 150 -11.39 -8.25 12.26
N ILE A 151 -11.62 -7.02 11.81
CA ILE A 151 -10.65 -5.92 11.91
C ILE A 151 -10.90 -5.15 13.19
N SER A 152 -9.85 -4.96 13.99
CA SER A 152 -9.97 -4.18 15.22
C SER A 152 -10.26 -2.70 14.90
N LYS A 153 -11.03 -2.03 15.78
CA LYS A 153 -11.27 -0.58 15.70
C LYS A 153 -9.96 0.21 15.64
N LYS A 154 -8.91 -0.25 16.36
CA LYS A 154 -7.58 0.36 16.33
C LYS A 154 -6.93 0.31 14.94
N ASN A 155 -7.04 -0.82 14.25
CA ASN A 155 -6.48 -0.98 12.90
C ASN A 155 -7.25 -0.16 11.88
N LEU A 156 -8.57 -0.13 12.00
CA LEU A 156 -9.43 0.70 11.15
C LEU A 156 -9.05 2.18 11.26
N LYS A 157 -8.99 2.72 12.50
CA LYS A 157 -8.63 4.12 12.76
C LYS A 157 -7.23 4.53 12.26
N LYS A 158 -6.34 3.57 12.03
CA LYS A 158 -5.01 3.86 11.45
C LYS A 158 -5.05 4.05 9.93
N ILE A 159 -6.10 3.59 9.27
CA ILE A 159 -6.29 3.74 7.83
C ILE A 159 -7.20 4.92 7.51
N GLU A 160 -8.13 5.26 8.39
CA GLU A 160 -8.90 6.50 8.37
C GLU A 160 -8.00 7.73 8.60
#